data_b851fbff5cbff411c64a34eb5ec110b5
#
_entry.id   b851fbff5cbff411c64a34eb5ec110b5
#
_cell.length_a   1.000
_cell.length_b   1.000
_cell.length_c   1.000
_cell.angle_alpha   90.00
_cell.angle_beta   90.00
_cell.angle_gamma   90.00
#
_symmetry.space_group_name_H-M   'P 1'
#
loop_
_entity.id
_entity.type
_entity.pdbx_description
1 polymer ?
#
loop_
_entity_poly.entity_id
_entity_poly.type
_entity_poly.pdbx_seq_one_letter_code
_entity_poly.pdbx_strand_id
1 'polypeptide(L)'
;GVPLGTAIGQVFGWRAAFWGVSAIGIVAIIAVIAWLPSNIPMKKISPKLEFKTLMQKKVQTALLLSVLTNTSLFTVFTYIAPLLREVTRVSEHGVTIVLLILGVGLSIGSVLGGRLGDKNLVGSMTRLIVILIGILLALHYTIGFYLPAVLTLFIWSIVAFALCPMLQLLVVDQARDAPNLASTFNQSAFNLGNALGAWLGGTLLAFGLHLQQLPLAAMAVMIVALVTMLRLRMHFRRVAIVQPIS
;
A
#
# COMPACT_ATOMS: atom_id res chain seq x y z
N GLY A 1 4.08 -14.08 0.29
CA GLY A 1 3.03 -14.79 -0.50
C GLY A 1 3.41 -14.96 -1.96
N VAL A 2 3.67 -13.85 -2.68
CA VAL A 2 3.93 -13.89 -4.14
C VAL A 2 5.08 -14.82 -4.53
N PRO A 3 6.30 -14.74 -3.93
CA PRO A 3 7.40 -15.60 -4.33
C PRO A 3 7.14 -17.10 -4.08
N LEU A 4 6.52 -17.43 -2.94
CA LEU A 4 6.15 -18.81 -2.61
C LEU A 4 5.08 -19.35 -3.57
N GLY A 5 4.07 -18.52 -3.87
CA GLY A 5 3.03 -18.87 -4.84
C GLY A 5 3.61 -19.10 -6.24
N THR A 6 4.55 -18.27 -6.68
CA THR A 6 5.25 -18.42 -7.96
C THR A 6 6.09 -19.70 -7.98
N ALA A 7 6.89 -19.96 -6.95
CA ALA A 7 7.72 -21.17 -6.86
C ALA A 7 6.86 -22.46 -6.86
N ILE A 8 5.78 -22.49 -6.06
CA ILE A 8 4.84 -23.63 -6.05
C ILE A 8 4.17 -23.79 -7.41
N GLY A 9 3.76 -22.65 -8.02
CA GLY A 9 3.10 -22.66 -9.33
C GLY A 9 3.99 -23.16 -10.45
N GLN A 10 5.29 -22.85 -10.41
CA GLN A 10 6.27 -23.32 -11.40
C GLN A 10 6.57 -24.83 -11.27
N VAL A 11 6.65 -25.35 -10.05
CA VAL A 11 7.02 -26.78 -9.80
C VAL A 11 5.80 -27.70 -9.85
N PHE A 12 4.68 -27.30 -9.25
CA PHE A 12 3.49 -28.14 -9.04
C PHE A 12 2.25 -27.67 -9.83
N GLY A 13 2.41 -26.61 -10.61
CA GLY A 13 1.30 -25.98 -11.35
C GLY A 13 0.50 -24.98 -10.49
N TRP A 14 -0.17 -24.06 -11.18
CA TRP A 14 -0.92 -22.98 -10.52
C TRP A 14 -2.00 -23.44 -9.52
N ARG A 15 -2.62 -24.62 -9.79
CA ARG A 15 -3.63 -25.22 -8.91
C ARG A 15 -3.07 -25.54 -7.52
N ALA A 16 -1.82 -26.00 -7.44
CA ALA A 16 -1.19 -26.31 -6.16
C ALA A 16 -0.99 -25.08 -5.28
N ALA A 17 -0.72 -23.92 -5.87
CA ALA A 17 -0.65 -22.65 -5.13
C ALA A 17 -1.99 -22.32 -4.47
N PHE A 18 -3.12 -22.51 -5.18
CA PHE A 18 -4.46 -22.28 -4.60
C PHE A 18 -4.79 -23.29 -3.51
N TRP A 19 -4.44 -24.56 -3.67
CA TRP A 19 -4.60 -25.58 -2.62
C TRP A 19 -3.80 -25.22 -1.37
N GLY A 20 -2.57 -24.73 -1.54
CA GLY A 20 -1.73 -24.27 -0.41
C GLY A 20 -2.38 -23.10 0.35
N VAL A 21 -2.91 -22.10 -0.37
CA VAL A 21 -3.62 -20.96 0.25
C VAL A 21 -4.89 -21.45 0.98
N SER A 22 -5.65 -22.37 0.36
CA SER A 22 -6.84 -22.95 0.99
C SER A 22 -6.52 -23.72 2.27
N ALA A 23 -5.44 -24.49 2.28
CA ALA A 23 -5.00 -25.21 3.48
C ALA A 23 -4.63 -24.25 4.63
N ILE A 24 -3.88 -23.17 4.32
CA ILE A 24 -3.56 -22.12 5.30
C ILE A 24 -4.85 -21.45 5.81
N GLY A 25 -5.81 -21.18 4.91
CA GLY A 25 -7.12 -20.62 5.28
C GLY A 25 -7.89 -21.52 6.27
N ILE A 26 -7.92 -22.83 6.04
CA ILE A 26 -8.54 -23.80 6.95
C ILE A 26 -7.85 -23.78 8.32
N VAL A 27 -6.53 -23.80 8.36
CA VAL A 27 -5.77 -23.72 9.62
C VAL A 27 -6.07 -22.42 10.35
N ALA A 28 -6.16 -21.29 9.64
CA ALA A 28 -6.53 -20.00 10.24
C ALA A 28 -7.96 -20.02 10.83
N ILE A 29 -8.94 -20.61 10.14
CA ILE A 29 -10.30 -20.76 10.64
C ILE A 29 -10.31 -21.59 11.92
N ILE A 30 -9.62 -22.74 11.94
CA ILE A 30 -9.53 -23.60 13.14
C ILE A 30 -8.90 -22.83 14.30
N ALA A 31 -7.80 -22.08 14.04
CA ALA A 31 -7.15 -21.29 15.07
C ALA A 31 -8.07 -20.18 15.64
N VAL A 32 -8.83 -19.50 14.78
CA VAL A 32 -9.82 -18.49 15.22
C VAL A 32 -10.91 -19.13 16.09
N ILE A 33 -11.46 -20.26 15.68
CA ILE A 33 -12.50 -20.96 16.45
C ILE A 33 -11.95 -21.44 17.81
N ALA A 34 -10.72 -21.94 17.85
CA ALA A 34 -10.11 -22.50 19.05
C ALA A 34 -9.68 -21.43 20.08
N TRP A 35 -9.21 -20.26 19.60
CA TRP A 35 -8.56 -19.28 20.47
C TRP A 35 -9.33 -17.97 20.63
N LEU A 36 -10.33 -17.69 19.80
CA LEU A 36 -11.10 -16.46 19.94
C LEU A 36 -12.23 -16.63 20.95
N PRO A 37 -12.29 -15.82 22.04
CA PRO A 37 -13.38 -15.87 22.99
C PRO A 37 -14.72 -15.52 22.33
N SER A 38 -15.76 -16.32 22.57
CA SER A 38 -17.10 -16.10 22.01
C SER A 38 -17.82 -14.87 22.57
N ASN A 39 -17.38 -14.34 23.71
CA ASN A 39 -18.01 -13.24 24.43
C ASN A 39 -17.19 -11.94 24.35
N ILE A 40 -16.94 -11.44 23.14
CA ILE A 40 -16.33 -10.13 22.97
C ILE A 40 -17.44 -9.07 23.09
N PRO A 41 -17.40 -8.17 24.10
CA PRO A 41 -18.40 -7.12 24.24
C PRO A 41 -18.29 -6.15 23.05
N MET A 42 -19.23 -6.24 22.13
CA MET A 42 -19.31 -5.31 21.00
C MET A 42 -20.13 -4.09 21.41
N LYS A 43 -19.54 -2.92 21.32
CA LYS A 43 -20.24 -1.66 21.48
C LYS A 43 -21.24 -1.51 20.33
N LYS A 44 -22.54 -1.58 20.62
CA LYS A 44 -23.59 -1.36 19.60
C LYS A 44 -23.58 0.11 19.19
N ILE A 45 -22.91 0.41 18.09
CA ILE A 45 -22.96 1.73 17.47
C ILE A 45 -24.07 1.70 16.41
N SER A 46 -24.84 2.79 16.32
CA SER A 46 -25.91 2.88 15.32
C SER A 46 -25.30 2.93 13.91
N PRO A 47 -25.76 2.07 12.97
CA PRO A 47 -25.24 2.09 11.58
C PRO A 47 -25.37 3.45 10.90
N LYS A 48 -26.39 4.23 11.26
CA LYS A 48 -26.56 5.61 10.74
C LYS A 48 -25.43 6.55 11.20
N LEU A 49 -24.98 6.42 12.46
CA LEU A 49 -23.88 7.22 12.99
C LEU A 49 -22.55 6.83 12.34
N GLU A 50 -22.30 5.54 12.18
CA GLU A 50 -21.11 5.05 11.50
C GLU A 50 -21.01 5.56 10.06
N PHE A 51 -22.12 5.47 9.30
CA PHE A 51 -22.15 5.97 7.92
C PHE A 51 -21.98 7.50 7.85
N LYS A 52 -22.59 8.25 8.79
CA LYS A 52 -22.40 9.70 8.89
C LYS A 52 -20.94 10.08 9.16
N THR A 53 -20.25 9.28 9.99
CA THR A 53 -18.82 9.48 10.27
C THR A 53 -17.97 9.28 9.01
N LEU A 54 -18.25 8.27 8.20
CA LEU A 54 -17.57 8.05 6.92
C LEU A 54 -17.78 9.17 5.90
N MET A 55 -18.96 9.84 5.94
CA MET A 55 -19.26 10.96 5.06
C MET A 55 -18.53 12.26 5.45
N GLN A 56 -17.86 12.31 6.59
CA GLN A 56 -17.08 13.49 6.99
C GLN A 56 -15.91 13.71 6.02
N LYS A 57 -15.73 14.98 5.58
CA LYS A 57 -14.69 15.37 4.62
C LYS A 57 -13.28 14.90 5.01
N LYS A 58 -12.95 14.92 6.32
CA LYS A 58 -11.65 14.48 6.83
C LYS A 58 -11.42 12.98 6.61
N VAL A 59 -12.46 12.14 6.80
CA VAL A 59 -12.39 10.68 6.58
C VAL A 59 -12.31 10.37 5.09
N GLN A 60 -13.13 11.01 4.27
CA GLN A 60 -13.08 10.86 2.81
C GLN A 60 -11.73 11.28 2.22
N THR A 61 -11.13 12.37 2.74
CA THR A 61 -9.79 12.80 2.30
C THR A 61 -8.71 11.78 2.69
N ALA A 62 -8.82 11.16 3.88
CA ALA A 62 -7.92 10.10 4.30
C ALA A 62 -8.08 8.83 3.45
N LEU A 63 -9.33 8.44 3.13
CA LEU A 63 -9.62 7.33 2.22
C LEU A 63 -9.11 7.61 0.78
N LEU A 64 -9.32 8.82 0.28
CA LEU A 64 -8.77 9.23 -1.02
C LEU A 64 -7.24 9.14 -1.05
N LEU A 65 -6.58 9.55 0.03
CA LEU A 65 -5.13 9.42 0.16
C LEU A 65 -4.69 7.95 0.11
N SER A 66 -5.47 7.04 0.73
CA SER A 66 -5.24 5.60 0.64
C SER A 66 -5.39 5.08 -0.79
N VAL A 67 -6.43 5.50 -1.51
CA VAL A 67 -6.62 5.14 -2.94
C VAL A 67 -5.45 5.63 -3.77
N LEU A 68 -5.10 6.92 -3.69
CA LEU A 68 -4.04 7.52 -4.51
C LEU A 68 -2.67 6.87 -4.23
N THR A 69 -2.34 6.66 -2.96
CA THR A 69 -1.08 6.01 -2.58
C THR A 69 -1.00 4.60 -3.15
N ASN A 70 -2.06 3.79 -2.97
CA ASN A 70 -2.06 2.42 -3.50
C ASN A 70 -2.11 2.39 -5.03
N THR A 71 -2.80 3.32 -5.69
CA THR A 71 -2.75 3.47 -7.16
C THR A 71 -1.31 3.66 -7.62
N SER A 72 -0.57 4.59 -7.00
CA SER A 72 0.85 4.80 -7.32
C SER A 72 1.68 3.54 -7.08
N LEU A 73 1.52 2.89 -5.92
CA LEU A 73 2.26 1.67 -5.59
C LEU A 73 2.01 0.56 -6.62
N PHE A 74 0.75 0.29 -6.94
CA PHE A 74 0.38 -0.83 -7.82
C PHE A 74 0.60 -0.54 -9.30
N THR A 75 0.73 0.71 -9.73
CA THR A 75 1.24 1.07 -11.07
C THR A 75 2.66 0.55 -11.30
N VAL A 76 3.48 0.41 -10.24
CA VAL A 76 4.81 -0.22 -10.33
C VAL A 76 4.75 -1.69 -9.95
N PHE A 77 4.12 -2.03 -8.81
CA PHE A 77 4.14 -3.37 -8.22
C PHE A 77 3.62 -4.44 -9.17
N THR A 78 2.53 -4.17 -9.89
CA THR A 78 1.92 -5.08 -10.86
C THR A 78 2.88 -5.45 -11.99
N TYR A 79 3.74 -4.51 -12.37
CA TYR A 79 4.62 -4.63 -13.54
C TYR A 79 6.09 -4.87 -13.16
N ILE A 80 6.42 -5.15 -11.88
CA ILE A 80 7.80 -5.41 -11.44
C ILE A 80 8.42 -6.59 -12.21
N ALA A 81 7.70 -7.70 -12.38
CA ALA A 81 8.21 -8.86 -13.08
C ALA A 81 8.49 -8.57 -14.58
N PRO A 82 7.55 -7.99 -15.36
CA PRO A 82 7.85 -7.51 -16.71
C PRO A 82 9.00 -6.50 -16.77
N LEU A 83 9.06 -5.52 -15.85
CA LEU A 83 10.14 -4.54 -15.77
C LEU A 83 11.51 -5.22 -15.63
N LEU A 84 11.62 -6.18 -14.73
CA LEU A 84 12.87 -6.93 -14.51
C LEU A 84 13.24 -7.81 -15.70
N ARG A 85 12.26 -8.44 -16.36
CA ARG A 85 12.51 -9.36 -17.48
C ARG A 85 12.84 -8.61 -18.78
N GLU A 86 12.08 -7.59 -19.13
CA GLU A 86 12.13 -6.95 -20.44
C GLU A 86 13.11 -5.76 -20.46
N VAL A 87 13.17 -4.98 -19.36
CA VAL A 87 14.05 -3.79 -19.28
C VAL A 87 15.40 -4.14 -18.67
N THR A 88 15.39 -4.77 -17.48
CA THR A 88 16.65 -5.13 -16.78
C THR A 88 17.27 -6.42 -17.32
N ARG A 89 16.52 -7.23 -18.10
CA ARG A 89 16.92 -8.52 -18.70
C ARG A 89 17.34 -9.57 -17.69
N VAL A 90 16.63 -9.60 -16.56
CA VAL A 90 16.86 -10.58 -15.49
C VAL A 90 16.21 -11.92 -15.88
N SER A 91 16.89 -13.05 -15.61
CA SER A 91 16.34 -14.38 -15.83
C SER A 91 15.12 -14.64 -14.94
N GLU A 92 14.27 -15.62 -15.30
CA GLU A 92 13.09 -15.98 -14.50
C GLU A 92 13.43 -16.32 -13.05
N HIS A 93 14.51 -17.09 -12.85
CA HIS A 93 15.00 -17.41 -11.52
C HIS A 93 15.48 -16.16 -10.76
N GLY A 94 16.18 -15.25 -11.46
CA GLY A 94 16.61 -13.97 -10.90
C GLY A 94 15.44 -13.09 -10.47
N VAL A 95 14.36 -13.03 -11.25
CA VAL A 95 13.13 -12.31 -10.89
C VAL A 95 12.55 -12.83 -9.58
N THR A 96 12.50 -14.16 -9.39
CA THR A 96 12.02 -14.77 -8.14
C THR A 96 12.88 -14.34 -6.95
N ILE A 97 14.21 -14.31 -7.10
CA ILE A 97 15.12 -13.83 -6.04
C ILE A 97 14.87 -12.37 -5.72
N VAL A 98 14.74 -11.50 -6.74
CA VAL A 98 14.45 -10.08 -6.52
C VAL A 98 13.11 -9.89 -5.80
N LEU A 99 12.07 -10.63 -6.18
CA LEU A 99 10.77 -10.58 -5.50
C LEU A 99 10.85 -11.05 -4.04
N LEU A 100 11.73 -12.01 -3.72
CA LEU A 100 12.00 -12.40 -2.32
C LEU A 100 12.66 -11.26 -1.54
N ILE A 101 13.67 -10.62 -2.12
CA ILE A 101 14.34 -9.44 -1.54
C ILE A 101 13.32 -8.32 -1.28
N LEU A 102 12.43 -8.04 -2.24
CA LEU A 102 11.34 -7.08 -2.08
C LEU A 102 10.40 -7.49 -0.95
N GLY A 103 10.07 -8.77 -0.82
CA GLY A 103 9.26 -9.29 0.28
C GLY A 103 9.84 -8.98 1.66
N VAL A 104 11.16 -9.07 1.82
CA VAL A 104 11.87 -8.64 3.03
C VAL A 104 11.72 -7.13 3.22
N GLY A 105 11.90 -6.34 2.16
CA GLY A 105 11.71 -4.89 2.19
C GLY A 105 10.29 -4.48 2.62
N LEU A 106 9.25 -5.15 2.09
CA LEU A 106 7.86 -4.95 2.49
C LEU A 106 7.66 -5.17 4.00
N SER A 107 8.26 -6.23 4.54
CA SER A 107 8.16 -6.56 5.97
C SER A 107 8.85 -5.51 6.85
N ILE A 108 10.06 -5.10 6.47
CA ILE A 108 10.80 -4.02 7.14
C ILE A 108 9.98 -2.72 7.08
N GLY A 109 9.44 -2.38 5.91
CA GLY A 109 8.63 -1.19 5.69
C GLY A 109 7.41 -1.15 6.61
N SER A 110 6.66 -2.24 6.70
CA SER A 110 5.47 -2.32 7.56
C SER A 110 5.80 -2.07 9.04
N VAL A 111 6.90 -2.63 9.55
CA VAL A 111 7.34 -2.41 10.93
C VAL A 111 7.80 -0.96 11.15
N LEU A 112 8.58 -0.41 10.21
CA LEU A 112 9.04 0.99 10.27
C LEU A 112 7.85 1.96 10.21
N GLY A 113 6.88 1.69 9.35
CA GLY A 113 5.67 2.51 9.21
C GLY A 113 4.87 2.58 10.50
N GLY A 114 4.67 1.47 11.19
CA GLY A 114 4.04 1.46 12.51
C GLY A 114 4.77 2.36 13.50
N ARG A 115 6.08 2.14 13.68
CA ARG A 115 6.91 2.92 14.62
C ARG A 115 6.97 4.42 14.29
N LEU A 116 7.03 4.78 13.01
CA LEU A 116 7.06 6.17 12.58
C LEU A 116 5.67 6.84 12.73
N GLY A 117 4.60 6.08 12.53
CA GLY A 117 3.22 6.51 12.72
C GLY A 117 2.93 6.88 14.17
N ASP A 118 3.38 6.06 15.12
CA ASP A 118 3.21 6.29 16.56
C ASP A 118 3.89 7.59 17.04
N LYS A 119 5.02 7.97 16.44
CA LYS A 119 5.76 9.18 16.83
C LYS A 119 5.18 10.47 16.25
N ASN A 120 4.95 10.50 14.96
CA ASN A 120 4.43 11.68 14.23
C ASN A 120 3.82 11.26 12.90
N LEU A 121 2.55 10.83 12.94
CA LEU A 121 1.85 10.27 11.79
C LEU A 121 1.92 11.18 10.56
N VAL A 122 1.37 12.40 10.66
CA VAL A 122 1.25 13.34 9.54
C VAL A 122 2.60 13.79 9.01
N GLY A 123 3.55 14.10 9.90
CA GLY A 123 4.88 14.54 9.51
C GLY A 123 5.71 13.44 8.86
N SER A 124 5.63 12.21 9.38
CA SER A 124 6.34 11.06 8.83
C SER A 124 5.76 10.63 7.48
N MET A 125 4.41 10.59 7.34
CA MET A 125 3.76 10.31 6.06
C MET A 125 4.17 11.33 4.99
N THR A 126 4.14 12.62 5.30
CA THR A 126 4.55 13.67 4.35
C THR A 126 5.98 13.45 3.87
N ARG A 127 6.91 13.15 4.80
CA ARG A 127 8.32 12.87 4.46
C ARG A 127 8.47 11.62 3.59
N LEU A 128 7.79 10.53 3.95
CA LEU A 128 7.85 9.28 3.18
C LEU A 128 7.28 9.44 1.77
N ILE A 129 6.19 10.20 1.60
CA ILE A 129 5.64 10.50 0.27
C ILE A 129 6.65 11.27 -0.59
N VAL A 130 7.32 12.28 -0.03
CA VAL A 130 8.36 13.05 -0.75
C VAL A 130 9.55 12.15 -1.11
N ILE A 131 10.01 11.32 -0.19
CA ILE A 131 11.09 10.35 -0.44
C ILE A 131 10.66 9.37 -1.54
N LEU A 132 9.42 8.87 -1.50
CA LEU A 132 8.91 7.92 -2.49
C LEU A 132 8.83 8.53 -3.90
N ILE A 133 8.48 9.81 -4.02
CA ILE A 133 8.53 10.55 -5.30
C ILE A 133 9.96 10.54 -5.86
N GLY A 134 10.96 10.82 -5.02
CA GLY A 134 12.37 10.77 -5.42
C GLY A 134 12.83 9.37 -5.82
N ILE A 135 12.38 8.34 -5.10
CA ILE A 135 12.69 6.94 -5.41
C ILE A 135 12.04 6.51 -6.74
N LEU A 136 10.81 6.92 -7.03
CA LEU A 136 10.14 6.62 -8.29
C LEU A 136 10.85 7.29 -9.48
N LEU A 137 11.34 8.51 -9.30
CA LEU A 137 12.18 9.18 -10.29
C LEU A 137 13.50 8.43 -10.48
N ALA A 138 14.18 8.07 -9.40
CA ALA A 138 15.41 7.28 -9.45
C ALA A 138 15.20 5.92 -10.14
N LEU A 139 14.07 5.24 -9.85
CA LEU A 139 13.74 3.96 -10.45
C LEU A 139 13.63 4.04 -11.98
N HIS A 140 13.08 5.14 -12.53
CA HIS A 140 13.01 5.35 -13.96
C HIS A 140 14.41 5.29 -14.63
N TYR A 141 15.44 5.85 -13.99
CA TYR A 141 16.80 5.86 -14.52
C TYR A 141 17.59 4.59 -14.20
N THR A 142 17.30 3.95 -13.07
CA THR A 142 18.07 2.80 -12.58
C THR A 142 17.58 1.47 -13.13
N ILE A 143 16.32 1.38 -13.60
CA ILE A 143 15.68 0.11 -13.96
C ILE A 143 16.38 -0.62 -15.12
N GLY A 144 17.16 0.09 -15.95
CA GLY A 144 17.95 -0.51 -17.02
C GLY A 144 19.22 -1.26 -16.55
N PHE A 145 19.63 -1.10 -15.29
CA PHE A 145 20.87 -1.65 -14.74
C PHE A 145 20.55 -2.58 -13.57
N TYR A 146 21.01 -3.83 -13.61
CA TYR A 146 20.63 -4.86 -12.66
C TYR A 146 20.80 -4.46 -11.18
N LEU A 147 22.02 -4.14 -10.75
CA LEU A 147 22.28 -3.80 -9.34
C LEU A 147 21.58 -2.52 -8.88
N PRO A 148 21.66 -1.39 -9.62
CA PRO A 148 20.90 -0.19 -9.28
C PRO A 148 19.37 -0.42 -9.22
N ALA A 149 18.82 -1.20 -10.16
CA ALA A 149 17.39 -1.53 -10.17
C ALA A 149 16.98 -2.30 -8.89
N VAL A 150 17.71 -3.35 -8.52
CA VAL A 150 17.43 -4.15 -7.33
C VAL A 150 17.51 -3.31 -6.06
N LEU A 151 18.54 -2.48 -5.92
CA LEU A 151 18.70 -1.59 -4.76
C LEU A 151 17.56 -0.56 -4.67
N THR A 152 17.25 0.09 -5.80
CA THR A 152 16.17 1.10 -5.83
C THR A 152 14.81 0.47 -5.55
N LEU A 153 14.51 -0.69 -6.11
CA LEU A 153 13.28 -1.44 -5.85
C LEU A 153 13.21 -1.89 -4.38
N PHE A 154 14.32 -2.32 -3.80
CA PHE A 154 14.36 -2.70 -2.39
C PHE A 154 14.02 -1.50 -1.48
N ILE A 155 14.67 -0.35 -1.70
CA ILE A 155 14.38 0.88 -0.95
C ILE A 155 12.94 1.34 -1.21
N TRP A 156 12.48 1.25 -2.46
CA TRP A 156 11.08 1.53 -2.83
C TRP A 156 10.12 0.67 -2.02
N SER A 157 10.38 -0.63 -1.92
CA SER A 157 9.49 -1.56 -1.19
C SER A 157 9.38 -1.21 0.30
N ILE A 158 10.49 -0.81 0.94
CA ILE A 158 10.51 -0.38 2.34
C ILE A 158 9.66 0.89 2.51
N VAL A 159 9.91 1.92 1.72
CA VAL A 159 9.26 3.23 1.87
C VAL A 159 7.78 3.16 1.49
N ALA A 160 7.45 2.45 0.40
CA ALA A 160 6.10 2.27 -0.08
C ALA A 160 5.22 1.56 0.95
N PHE A 161 5.69 0.44 1.50
CA PHE A 161 4.90 -0.34 2.47
C PHE A 161 4.94 0.22 3.90
N ALA A 162 5.85 1.13 4.21
CA ALA A 162 5.77 1.91 5.44
C ALA A 162 4.54 2.84 5.47
N LEU A 163 4.02 3.26 4.32
CA LEU A 163 2.81 4.08 4.24
C LEU A 163 1.53 3.31 4.56
N CYS A 164 1.46 1.99 4.31
CA CYS A 164 0.23 1.20 4.48
C CYS A 164 -0.31 1.21 5.93
N PRO A 165 0.45 0.85 6.98
CA PRO A 165 -0.03 0.91 8.36
C PRO A 165 -0.32 2.35 8.80
N MET A 166 0.42 3.33 8.30
CA MET A 166 0.19 4.74 8.61
C MET A 166 -1.12 5.26 8.02
N LEU A 167 -1.46 4.86 6.78
CA LEU A 167 -2.75 5.18 6.15
C LEU A 167 -3.91 4.54 6.93
N GLN A 168 -3.74 3.29 7.37
CA GLN A 168 -4.72 2.61 8.20
C GLN A 168 -4.95 3.37 9.51
N LEU A 169 -3.88 3.76 10.20
CA LEU A 169 -3.94 4.53 11.43
C LEU A 169 -4.59 5.91 11.19
N LEU A 170 -4.23 6.60 10.10
CA LEU A 170 -4.80 7.90 9.74
C LEU A 170 -6.32 7.82 9.57
N VAL A 171 -6.83 6.85 8.82
CA VAL A 171 -8.27 6.70 8.56
C VAL A 171 -9.02 6.39 9.85
N VAL A 172 -8.51 5.47 10.68
CA VAL A 172 -9.11 5.11 11.97
C VAL A 172 -9.12 6.31 12.94
N ASP A 173 -8.01 7.07 13.01
CA ASP A 173 -7.93 8.27 13.88
C ASP A 173 -8.90 9.37 13.43
N GLN A 174 -9.16 9.52 12.13
CA GLN A 174 -10.14 10.47 11.63
C GLN A 174 -11.60 10.03 11.88
N ALA A 175 -11.83 8.74 12.07
CA ALA A 175 -13.17 8.14 12.23
C ALA A 175 -13.36 7.54 13.62
N ARG A 176 -13.03 8.29 14.68
CA ARG A 176 -13.05 7.81 16.10
C ARG A 176 -14.39 7.24 16.55
N ASP A 177 -15.50 7.74 15.98
CA ASP A 177 -16.85 7.26 16.29
C ASP A 177 -17.23 5.97 15.55
N ALA A 178 -16.45 5.55 14.55
CA ALA A 178 -16.70 4.37 13.71
C ALA A 178 -15.40 3.67 13.28
N PRO A 179 -14.49 3.28 14.18
CA PRO A 179 -13.16 2.80 13.83
C PRO A 179 -13.18 1.49 13.03
N ASN A 180 -14.11 0.56 13.37
CA ASN A 180 -14.21 -0.73 12.68
C ASN A 180 -14.67 -0.55 11.23
N LEU A 181 -15.72 0.26 11.02
CA LEU A 181 -16.23 0.52 9.67
C LEU A 181 -15.19 1.30 8.84
N ALA A 182 -14.52 2.26 9.44
CA ALA A 182 -13.44 3.03 8.80
C ALA A 182 -12.27 2.14 8.36
N SER A 183 -11.87 1.17 9.21
CA SER A 183 -10.86 0.17 8.89
C SER A 183 -11.26 -0.69 7.68
N THR A 184 -12.50 -1.15 7.64
CA THR A 184 -13.05 -1.95 6.53
C THR A 184 -13.09 -1.13 5.23
N PHE A 185 -13.54 0.12 5.30
CA PHE A 185 -13.55 1.01 4.13
C PHE A 185 -12.15 1.36 3.65
N ASN A 186 -11.18 1.49 4.57
CA ASN A 186 -9.79 1.70 4.17
C ASN A 186 -9.22 0.49 3.43
N GLN A 187 -9.56 -0.73 3.84
CA GLN A 187 -9.18 -1.93 3.10
C GLN A 187 -9.80 -1.95 1.69
N SER A 188 -11.06 -1.50 1.57
CA SER A 188 -11.71 -1.33 0.26
C SER A 188 -11.02 -0.25 -0.58
N ALA A 189 -10.61 0.87 0.04
CA ALA A 189 -9.83 1.92 -0.60
C ALA A 189 -8.46 1.41 -1.11
N PHE A 190 -7.78 0.56 -0.34
CA PHE A 190 -6.55 -0.10 -0.78
C PHE A 190 -6.80 -0.98 -2.02
N ASN A 191 -7.83 -1.83 -1.98
CA ASN A 191 -8.16 -2.70 -3.11
C ASN A 191 -8.57 -1.92 -4.36
N LEU A 192 -9.32 -0.83 -4.19
CA LEU A 192 -9.66 0.09 -5.30
C LEU A 192 -8.39 0.73 -5.87
N GLY A 193 -7.47 1.21 -5.02
CA GLY A 193 -6.19 1.75 -5.45
C GLY A 193 -5.35 0.72 -6.20
N ASN A 194 -5.30 -0.53 -5.70
CA ASN A 194 -4.58 -1.63 -6.37
C ASN A 194 -5.14 -1.88 -7.78
N ALA A 195 -6.47 -1.95 -7.92
CA ALA A 195 -7.13 -2.14 -9.20
C ALA A 195 -6.87 -0.96 -10.16
N LEU A 196 -7.02 0.28 -9.67
CA LEU A 196 -6.74 1.49 -10.45
C LEU A 196 -5.27 1.57 -10.87
N GLY A 197 -4.33 1.19 -10.02
CA GLY A 197 -2.90 1.17 -10.35
C GLY A 197 -2.57 0.17 -11.45
N ALA A 198 -3.07 -1.06 -11.33
CA ALA A 198 -2.90 -2.08 -12.35
C ALA A 198 -3.55 -1.66 -13.68
N TRP A 199 -4.78 -1.14 -13.64
CA TRP A 199 -5.50 -0.64 -14.80
C TRP A 199 -4.77 0.55 -15.46
N LEU A 200 -4.29 1.52 -14.67
CA LEU A 200 -3.54 2.68 -15.16
C LEU A 200 -2.28 2.22 -15.90
N GLY A 201 -1.50 1.34 -15.30
CA GLY A 201 -0.29 0.80 -15.92
C GLY A 201 -0.59 0.08 -17.23
N GLY A 202 -1.60 -0.81 -17.25
CA GLY A 202 -2.02 -1.52 -18.47
C GLY A 202 -2.51 -0.60 -19.57
N THR A 203 -3.30 0.41 -19.21
CA THR A 203 -3.80 1.40 -20.16
C THR A 203 -2.68 2.22 -20.78
N LEU A 204 -1.73 2.69 -19.98
CA LEU A 204 -0.57 3.44 -20.46
C LEU A 204 0.29 2.61 -21.41
N LEU A 205 0.52 1.34 -21.10
CA LEU A 205 1.24 0.42 -22.00
C LEU A 205 0.48 0.18 -23.30
N ALA A 206 -0.84 0.04 -23.25
CA ALA A 206 -1.68 -0.10 -24.45
C ALA A 206 -1.65 1.16 -25.34
N PHE A 207 -1.46 2.33 -24.77
CA PHE A 207 -1.23 3.59 -25.49
C PHE A 207 0.22 3.79 -26.00
N GLY A 208 1.08 2.79 -25.85
CA GLY A 208 2.44 2.80 -26.39
C GLY A 208 3.50 3.34 -25.45
N LEU A 209 3.21 3.58 -24.16
CA LEU A 209 4.25 3.88 -23.19
C LEU A 209 5.15 2.65 -22.97
N HIS A 210 6.44 2.87 -22.79
CA HIS A 210 7.37 1.81 -22.43
C HIS A 210 7.29 1.48 -20.95
N LEU A 211 7.54 0.23 -20.60
CA LEU A 211 7.57 -0.26 -19.19
C LEU A 211 8.45 0.63 -18.31
N GLN A 212 9.58 1.10 -18.81
CA GLN A 212 10.52 1.98 -18.10
C GLN A 212 9.89 3.31 -17.66
N GLN A 213 8.77 3.74 -18.26
CA GLN A 213 8.09 5.00 -17.96
C GLN A 213 6.99 4.83 -16.86
N LEU A 214 6.62 3.61 -16.50
CA LEU A 214 5.62 3.37 -15.45
C LEU A 214 5.97 4.02 -14.09
N PRO A 215 7.23 4.03 -13.63
CA PRO A 215 7.60 4.76 -12.41
C PRO A 215 7.29 6.26 -12.48
N LEU A 216 7.37 6.90 -13.65
CA LEU A 216 6.98 8.31 -13.82
C LEU A 216 5.47 8.52 -13.69
N ALA A 217 4.68 7.60 -14.24
CA ALA A 217 3.23 7.63 -14.07
C ALA A 217 2.83 7.44 -12.59
N ALA A 218 3.46 6.48 -11.91
CA ALA A 218 3.29 6.28 -10.47
C ALA A 218 3.70 7.54 -9.66
N MET A 219 4.80 8.20 -10.05
CA MET A 219 5.26 9.45 -9.47
C MET A 219 4.22 10.57 -9.63
N ALA A 220 3.62 10.70 -10.80
CA ALA A 220 2.57 11.71 -11.04
C ALA A 220 1.38 11.51 -10.08
N VAL A 221 0.91 10.27 -9.91
CA VAL A 221 -0.15 9.93 -8.93
C VAL A 221 0.31 10.24 -7.50
N MET A 222 1.57 9.94 -7.16
CA MET A 222 2.11 10.22 -5.81
C MET A 222 2.23 11.72 -5.53
N ILE A 223 2.47 12.55 -6.54
CA ILE A 223 2.43 14.03 -6.41
C ILE A 223 1.00 14.48 -6.07
N VAL A 224 -0.03 13.92 -6.69
CA VAL A 224 -1.42 14.20 -6.33
C VAL A 224 -1.71 13.77 -4.89
N ALA A 225 -1.20 12.62 -4.45
CA ALA A 225 -1.29 12.18 -3.07
C ALA A 225 -0.58 13.15 -2.11
N LEU A 226 0.60 13.68 -2.48
CA LEU A 226 1.31 14.71 -1.70
C LEU A 226 0.47 15.98 -1.53
N VAL A 227 -0.10 16.49 -2.61
CA VAL A 227 -0.96 17.68 -2.57
C VAL A 227 -2.17 17.43 -1.64
N THR A 228 -2.79 16.26 -1.73
CA THR A 228 -3.90 15.85 -0.86
C THR A 228 -3.47 15.81 0.61
N MET A 229 -2.29 15.23 0.89
CA MET A 229 -1.72 15.17 2.24
C MET A 229 -1.39 16.55 2.82
N LEU A 230 -0.83 17.46 2.01
CA LEU A 230 -0.53 18.84 2.44
C LEU A 230 -1.80 19.62 2.75
N ARG A 231 -2.87 19.46 1.97
CA ARG A 231 -4.18 20.06 2.27
C ARG A 231 -4.75 19.55 3.60
N LEU A 232 -4.67 18.25 3.83
CA LEU A 232 -5.11 17.64 5.08
C LEU A 232 -4.30 18.18 6.28
N ARG A 233 -2.98 18.29 6.14
CA ARG A 233 -2.09 18.86 7.16
C ARG A 233 -2.42 20.32 7.49
N MET A 234 -2.73 21.15 6.49
CA MET A 234 -3.13 22.54 6.70
C MET A 234 -4.46 22.64 7.47
N HIS A 235 -5.39 21.75 7.17
CA HIS A 235 -6.66 21.70 7.90
C HIS A 235 -6.45 21.38 9.39
N PHE A 236 -5.61 20.41 9.74
CA PHE A 236 -5.28 20.09 11.13
C PHE A 236 -4.63 21.26 11.88
N ARG A 237 -3.72 21.98 11.23
CA ARG A 237 -3.06 23.14 11.84
C ARG A 237 -4.07 24.26 12.15
N ARG A 238 -5.02 24.52 11.26
CA ARG A 238 -6.06 25.54 11.47
C ARG A 238 -6.98 25.20 12.63
N VAL A 239 -7.39 23.94 12.76
CA VAL A 239 -8.25 23.48 13.87
C VAL A 239 -7.51 23.58 15.22
N ALA A 240 -6.22 23.22 15.27
CA ALA A 240 -5.40 23.32 16.48
C ALA A 240 -5.18 24.79 16.96
N ILE A 241 -5.19 25.76 16.05
CA ILE A 241 -5.04 27.18 16.38
C ILE A 241 -6.35 27.78 16.91
N VAL A 242 -7.49 27.28 16.46
CA VAL A 242 -8.82 27.81 16.80
C VAL A 242 -9.36 27.24 18.13
N GLN A 243 -8.85 26.10 18.59
CA GLN A 243 -9.15 25.53 19.90
C GLN A 243 -7.86 25.48 20.75
N PRO A 244 -7.45 26.59 21.38
CA PRO A 244 -6.44 26.49 22.44
C PRO A 244 -7.06 25.68 23.56
N ILE A 245 -6.26 24.72 24.07
CA ILE A 245 -6.59 23.84 25.19
C ILE A 245 -6.99 24.72 26.37
N SER A 246 -8.30 24.73 26.70
CA SER A 246 -8.83 25.24 27.96
C SER A 246 -8.63 24.23 29.07
#